data_df7bd3694c97a6c22a2fb35edf4e721a
#
_entry.id   df7bd3694c97a6c22a2fb35edf4e721a
#
_cell.length_a   1.000
_cell.length_b   1.000
_cell.length_c   1.000
_cell.angle_alpha   90.00
_cell.angle_beta   90.00
_cell.angle_gamma   90.00
#
_symmetry.space_group_name_H-M   'P 1'
#
loop_
_entity.id
_entity.type
_entity.pdbx_description
1 polymer ?
#
loop_
_entity_poly.entity_id
_entity_poly.type
_entity_poly.pdbx_seq_one_letter_code
_entity_poly.pdbx_strand_id
1 'polypeptide(L)'
;MKTYTYTEKKDTRSGFGAGLTELGNKNNDIVALCADLTGSLKMDQFEKDNPERFFQIGIAEANMMGIAAGLTIGGKIPFTGTFANFSTGRVYDQIRQSIAYSGKNVKICASHAGVTLGEDGATHQILEDIGLMKMLSLIHI
;
A
#
# COMPACT_ATOMS: atom_id res chain seq x y z
N MET A 1 14.26 -28.21 -6.19
CA MET A 1 13.50 -27.07 -6.73
C MET A 1 12.03 -27.29 -6.36
N LYS A 2 11.37 -26.35 -5.69
CA LYS A 2 9.93 -26.51 -5.40
C LYS A 2 9.14 -26.30 -6.68
N THR A 3 8.35 -27.29 -7.07
CA THR A 3 7.42 -27.18 -8.21
C THR A 3 6.12 -26.56 -7.71
N TYR A 4 5.73 -25.43 -8.27
CA TYR A 4 4.45 -24.80 -7.97
C TYR A 4 3.42 -25.21 -9.03
N THR A 5 2.29 -25.73 -8.59
CA THR A 5 1.16 -26.07 -9.45
C THR A 5 0.13 -24.94 -9.37
N TYR A 6 -0.14 -24.30 -10.48
CA TYR A 6 -1.16 -23.24 -10.56
C TYR A 6 -2.51 -23.90 -10.77
N THR A 7 -3.36 -23.86 -9.76
CA THR A 7 -4.72 -24.40 -9.83
C THR A 7 -5.76 -23.32 -10.18
N GLU A 8 -5.40 -22.05 -10.04
CA GLU A 8 -6.33 -20.94 -10.21
C GLU A 8 -5.59 -19.67 -10.67
N LYS A 9 -6.23 -18.88 -11.53
CA LYS A 9 -5.74 -17.54 -11.89
C LYS A 9 -6.45 -16.51 -11.01
N LYS A 10 -5.67 -15.75 -10.23
CA LYS A 10 -6.16 -14.63 -9.41
C LYS A 10 -5.41 -13.36 -9.76
N ASP A 11 -6.07 -12.21 -9.60
CA ASP A 11 -5.41 -10.92 -9.70
C ASP A 11 -4.53 -10.66 -8.46
N THR A 12 -3.49 -9.86 -8.64
CA THR A 12 -2.52 -9.56 -7.56
C THR A 12 -3.15 -8.82 -6.37
N ARG A 13 -4.20 -8.04 -6.60
CA ARG A 13 -4.93 -7.31 -5.56
C ARG A 13 -5.66 -8.26 -4.61
N SER A 14 -6.27 -9.31 -5.14
CA SER A 14 -6.91 -10.36 -4.32
C SER A 14 -5.89 -11.06 -3.43
N GLY A 15 -4.68 -11.31 -3.95
CA GLY A 15 -3.56 -11.83 -3.16
C GLY A 15 -3.13 -10.88 -2.04
N PHE A 16 -3.02 -9.58 -2.36
CA PHE A 16 -2.70 -8.54 -1.37
C PHE A 16 -3.76 -8.48 -0.26
N GLY A 17 -5.04 -8.35 -0.61
CA GLY A 17 -6.13 -8.25 0.37
C GLY A 17 -6.20 -9.47 1.29
N ALA A 18 -6.08 -10.68 0.73
CA ALA A 18 -6.05 -11.92 1.52
C ALA A 18 -4.84 -11.98 2.47
N GLY A 19 -3.65 -11.65 1.97
CA GLY A 19 -2.43 -11.62 2.77
C GLY A 19 -2.46 -10.57 3.88
N LEU A 20 -2.98 -9.38 3.60
CA LEU A 20 -3.14 -8.31 4.59
C LEU A 20 -4.09 -8.74 5.72
N THR A 21 -5.23 -9.35 5.36
CA THR A 21 -6.20 -9.85 6.33
C THR A 21 -5.60 -10.97 7.18
N GLU A 22 -4.91 -11.93 6.57
CA GLU A 22 -4.25 -13.01 7.30
C GLU A 22 -3.19 -12.48 8.28
N LEU A 23 -2.38 -11.53 7.85
CA LEU A 23 -1.35 -10.91 8.69
C LEU A 23 -1.98 -10.13 9.85
N GLY A 24 -3.03 -9.34 9.58
CA GLY A 24 -3.75 -8.58 10.59
C GLY A 24 -4.40 -9.46 11.66
N ASN A 25 -4.92 -10.62 11.26
CA ASN A 25 -5.49 -11.58 12.20
C ASN A 25 -4.43 -12.30 13.06
N LYS A 26 -3.17 -12.31 12.62
CA LYS A 26 -2.04 -12.90 13.37
C LYS A 26 -1.26 -11.89 14.23
N ASN A 27 -1.32 -10.61 13.89
CA ASN A 27 -0.53 -9.57 14.55
C ASN A 27 -1.34 -8.29 14.73
N ASN A 28 -1.62 -7.93 15.98
CA ASN A 28 -2.40 -6.76 16.37
C ASN A 28 -1.66 -5.42 16.15
N ASP A 29 -0.38 -5.44 15.83
CA ASP A 29 0.35 -4.21 15.48
C ASP A 29 0.20 -3.82 14.02
N ILE A 30 -0.33 -4.71 13.19
CA ILE A 30 -0.65 -4.39 11.81
C ILE A 30 -1.89 -3.51 11.76
N VAL A 31 -1.74 -2.37 11.09
CA VAL A 31 -2.80 -1.42 10.78
C VAL A 31 -2.83 -1.13 9.29
N ALA A 32 -3.99 -0.85 8.74
CA ALA A 32 -4.16 -0.56 7.33
C ALA A 32 -4.73 0.84 7.12
N LEU A 33 -4.18 1.56 6.16
CA LEU A 33 -4.65 2.89 5.76
C LEU A 33 -5.00 2.87 4.27
N CYS A 34 -6.13 3.45 3.92
CA CYS A 34 -6.61 3.51 2.55
C CYS A 34 -7.00 4.93 2.15
N ALA A 35 -6.68 5.30 0.92
CA ALA A 35 -7.07 6.59 0.33
C ALA A 35 -8.26 6.39 -0.62
N ASP A 36 -9.44 6.11 -0.07
CA ASP A 36 -10.73 5.98 -0.76
C ASP A 36 -10.78 4.90 -1.87
N LEU A 37 -9.99 3.84 -1.74
CA LEU A 37 -9.88 2.76 -2.73
C LEU A 37 -10.00 1.35 -2.13
N THR A 38 -10.72 1.21 -1.00
CA THR A 38 -10.84 -0.05 -0.24
C THR A 38 -11.22 -1.24 -1.13
N GLY A 39 -12.31 -1.12 -1.89
CA GLY A 39 -12.78 -2.18 -2.78
C GLY A 39 -11.83 -2.45 -3.96
N SER A 40 -11.23 -1.40 -4.53
CA SER A 40 -10.26 -1.53 -5.62
C SER A 40 -9.00 -2.29 -5.22
N LEU A 41 -8.59 -2.16 -3.97
CA LEU A 41 -7.40 -2.81 -3.39
C LEU A 41 -7.73 -4.11 -2.66
N LYS A 42 -9.01 -4.50 -2.59
CA LYS A 42 -9.45 -5.71 -1.86
C LYS A 42 -9.13 -5.69 -0.37
N MET A 43 -9.20 -4.50 0.23
CA MET A 43 -8.96 -4.31 1.67
C MET A 43 -10.23 -4.48 2.51
N ASP A 44 -11.38 -4.71 1.88
CA ASP A 44 -12.71 -4.80 2.51
C ASP A 44 -12.77 -5.84 3.63
N GLN A 45 -12.10 -6.99 3.44
CA GLN A 45 -12.12 -8.04 4.44
C GLN A 45 -11.29 -7.65 5.68
N PHE A 46 -10.14 -6.98 5.49
CA PHE A 46 -9.36 -6.46 6.62
C PHE A 46 -10.17 -5.42 7.41
N GLU A 47 -10.82 -4.48 6.71
CA GLU A 47 -11.69 -3.46 7.33
C GLU A 47 -12.80 -4.10 8.15
N LYS A 48 -13.45 -5.14 7.61
CA LYS A 48 -14.53 -5.86 8.29
C LYS A 48 -14.06 -6.61 9.55
N ASP A 49 -12.91 -7.29 9.45
CA ASP A 49 -12.38 -8.13 10.54
C ASP A 49 -11.66 -7.30 11.61
N ASN A 50 -11.12 -6.13 11.25
CA ASN A 50 -10.29 -5.29 12.10
C ASN A 50 -10.66 -3.80 11.99
N PRO A 51 -11.91 -3.40 12.24
CA PRO A 51 -12.38 -2.03 11.99
C PRO A 51 -11.62 -0.97 12.80
N GLU A 52 -11.16 -1.30 14.00
CA GLU A 52 -10.37 -0.41 14.87
C GLU A 52 -8.92 -0.22 14.41
N ARG A 53 -8.48 -1.00 13.44
CA ARG A 53 -7.13 -0.97 12.87
C ARG A 53 -7.12 -0.62 11.38
N PHE A 54 -8.28 -0.24 10.84
CA PHE A 54 -8.44 0.24 9.48
C PHE A 54 -8.75 1.73 9.48
N PHE A 55 -7.99 2.52 8.71
CA PHE A 55 -8.14 3.97 8.64
C PHE A 55 -8.43 4.41 7.22
N GLN A 56 -9.65 4.85 6.97
CA GLN A 56 -9.99 5.51 5.73
C GLN A 56 -9.59 6.98 5.81
N ILE A 57 -8.61 7.38 4.98
CA ILE A 57 -8.03 8.73 5.00
C ILE A 57 -8.70 9.66 3.98
N GLY A 58 -9.49 9.10 3.07
CA GLY A 58 -10.02 9.83 1.91
C GLY A 58 -8.95 10.07 0.85
N ILE A 59 -9.24 10.92 -0.13
CA ILE A 59 -8.30 11.23 -1.22
C ILE A 59 -7.25 12.24 -0.70
N ALA A 60 -6.44 11.79 0.25
CA ALA A 60 -5.43 12.59 0.95
C ALA A 60 -4.14 11.80 1.18
N GLU A 61 -3.54 11.31 0.11
CA GLU A 61 -2.42 10.36 0.14
C GLU A 61 -1.18 10.93 0.84
N ALA A 62 -0.92 12.22 0.71
CA ALA A 62 0.18 12.88 1.44
C ALA A 62 -0.03 12.82 2.96
N ASN A 63 -1.27 13.07 3.41
CA ASN A 63 -1.65 12.91 4.81
C ASN A 63 -1.55 11.45 5.26
N MET A 64 -1.98 10.50 4.41
CA MET A 64 -1.86 9.07 4.69
C MET A 64 -0.42 8.64 4.98
N MET A 65 0.55 9.13 4.20
CA MET A 65 1.98 8.83 4.43
C MET A 65 2.48 9.41 5.74
N GLY A 66 2.06 10.62 6.10
CA GLY A 66 2.39 11.24 7.39
C GLY A 66 1.80 10.48 8.58
N ILE A 67 0.52 10.10 8.50
CA ILE A 67 -0.16 9.31 9.53
C ILE A 67 0.52 7.94 9.68
N ALA A 68 0.82 7.26 8.57
CA ALA A 68 1.51 5.97 8.59
C ALA A 68 2.88 6.08 9.27
N ALA A 69 3.67 7.10 8.94
CA ALA A 69 4.94 7.35 9.60
C ALA A 69 4.77 7.58 11.12
N GLY A 70 3.76 8.36 11.52
CA GLY A 70 3.43 8.62 12.92
C GLY A 70 3.03 7.36 13.69
N LEU A 71 2.23 6.47 13.10
CA LEU A 71 1.80 5.22 13.71
C LEU A 71 2.98 4.28 14.04
N THR A 72 4.07 4.35 13.27
CA THR A 72 5.28 3.57 13.58
C THR A 72 5.96 4.00 14.88
N ILE A 73 5.79 5.26 15.30
CA ILE A 73 6.34 5.76 16.56
C ILE A 73 5.62 5.08 17.75
N GLY A 74 4.32 4.78 17.58
CA GLY A 74 3.53 4.01 18.52
C GLY A 74 3.72 2.48 18.41
N GLY A 75 4.72 2.00 17.66
CA GLY A 75 5.02 0.57 17.50
C GLY A 75 4.13 -0.15 16.50
N LYS A 76 3.29 0.56 15.73
CA LYS A 76 2.45 -0.08 14.71
C LYS A 76 3.23 -0.36 13.42
N ILE A 77 2.70 -1.30 12.64
CA ILE A 77 3.22 -1.70 11.33
C ILE A 77 2.16 -1.32 10.28
N PRO A 78 2.24 -0.08 9.74
CA PRO A 78 1.22 0.40 8.80
C PRO A 78 1.42 -0.17 7.40
N PHE A 79 0.30 -0.59 6.79
CA PHE A 79 0.17 -0.90 5.39
C PHE A 79 -0.67 0.19 4.73
N THR A 80 -0.10 0.96 3.80
CA THR A 80 -0.84 1.98 3.05
C THR A 80 -1.27 1.43 1.71
N GLY A 81 -2.51 1.72 1.30
CA GLY A 81 -3.10 1.24 0.05
C GLY A 81 -3.69 2.38 -0.79
N THR A 82 -3.17 2.55 -2.00
CA THR A 82 -3.74 3.38 -3.07
C THR A 82 -3.13 2.98 -4.43
N PHE A 83 -3.47 3.66 -5.52
CA PHE A 83 -2.85 3.41 -6.82
C PHE A 83 -1.39 3.86 -6.85
N ALA A 84 -0.58 3.22 -7.69
CA ALA A 84 0.87 3.44 -7.74
C ALA A 84 1.26 4.91 -7.98
N ASN A 85 0.57 5.62 -8.86
CA ASN A 85 0.79 7.03 -9.08
C ASN A 85 0.60 7.86 -7.80
N PHE A 86 -0.41 7.51 -7.02
CA PHE A 86 -0.76 8.23 -5.80
C PHE A 86 0.06 7.79 -4.59
N SER A 87 0.57 6.54 -4.62
CA SER A 87 1.48 6.00 -3.59
C SER A 87 2.93 6.42 -3.76
N THR A 88 3.34 6.91 -4.94
CA THR A 88 4.75 7.18 -5.25
C THR A 88 4.96 8.59 -5.76
N GLY A 89 4.51 8.92 -6.98
CA GLY A 89 4.75 10.22 -7.60
C GLY A 89 4.14 11.38 -6.82
N ARG A 90 2.84 11.28 -6.50
CA ARG A 90 2.09 12.36 -5.81
C ARG A 90 2.64 12.66 -4.41
N VAL A 91 3.21 11.70 -3.72
CA VAL A 91 3.59 11.78 -2.31
C VAL A 91 5.09 11.55 -2.07
N TYR A 92 5.88 11.72 -3.12
CA TYR A 92 7.31 11.39 -3.09
C TYR A 92 8.08 12.08 -1.97
N ASP A 93 7.80 13.38 -1.74
CA ASP A 93 8.48 14.12 -0.67
C ASP A 93 8.10 13.60 0.72
N GLN A 94 6.83 13.28 0.96
CA GLN A 94 6.38 12.72 2.24
C GLN A 94 7.04 11.36 2.51
N ILE A 95 7.18 10.52 1.48
CA ILE A 95 7.89 9.24 1.63
C ILE A 95 9.37 9.50 1.95
N ARG A 96 10.01 10.41 1.21
CA ARG A 96 11.42 10.74 1.42
C ARG A 96 11.69 11.24 2.82
N GLN A 97 10.93 12.23 3.30
CA GLN A 97 11.17 12.88 4.58
C GLN A 97 10.66 12.05 5.77
N SER A 98 9.40 11.62 5.69
CA SER A 98 8.73 11.05 6.86
C SER A 98 8.98 9.55 7.02
N ILE A 99 9.32 8.83 5.95
CA ILE A 99 9.48 7.38 5.96
C ILE A 99 10.94 6.99 5.75
N ALA A 100 11.52 7.32 4.59
CA ALA A 100 12.87 6.90 4.22
C ALA A 100 13.94 7.51 5.10
N TYR A 101 14.02 8.83 5.16
CA TYR A 101 15.01 9.55 5.98
C TYR A 101 14.87 9.22 7.47
N SER A 102 13.64 9.07 7.93
CA SER A 102 13.33 8.77 9.33
C SER A 102 13.42 7.27 9.67
N GLY A 103 13.73 6.38 8.73
CA GLY A 103 13.86 4.94 8.92
C GLY A 103 12.59 4.26 9.46
N LYS A 104 11.40 4.66 8.97
CA LYS A 104 10.11 4.18 9.47
C LYS A 104 9.66 2.89 8.80
N ASN A 105 9.13 1.95 9.57
CA ASN A 105 8.66 0.65 9.08
C ASN A 105 7.24 0.74 8.50
N VAL A 106 7.07 1.45 7.39
CA VAL A 106 5.81 1.56 6.65
C VAL A 106 5.84 0.65 5.42
N LYS A 107 4.78 -0.11 5.20
CA LYS A 107 4.58 -0.93 3.99
C LYS A 107 3.75 -0.14 3.00
N ILE A 108 4.38 0.37 1.95
CA ILE A 108 3.71 1.12 0.89
C ILE A 108 3.23 0.13 -0.16
N CYS A 109 1.92 -0.12 -0.21
CA CYS A 109 1.32 -1.10 -1.09
C CYS A 109 0.63 -0.39 -2.26
N ALA A 110 1.38 -0.26 -3.34
CA ALA A 110 0.92 0.41 -4.57
C ALA A 110 0.32 -0.61 -5.55
N SER A 111 -0.84 -0.31 -6.08
CA SER A 111 -1.49 -1.13 -7.12
C SER A 111 -1.66 -0.34 -8.41
N HIS A 112 -2.09 -0.99 -9.49
CA HIS A 112 -2.39 -0.35 -10.77
C HIS A 112 -1.20 0.46 -11.35
N ALA A 113 0.01 -0.10 -11.25
CA ALA A 113 1.19 0.48 -11.88
C ALA A 113 1.18 0.29 -13.40
N GLY A 114 1.96 1.12 -14.11
CA GLY A 114 2.10 1.05 -15.55
C GLY A 114 0.89 1.58 -16.31
N VAL A 115 0.62 0.99 -17.49
CA VAL A 115 -0.39 1.48 -18.44
C VAL A 115 -1.71 0.68 -18.41
N THR A 116 -1.83 -0.33 -17.59
CA THR A 116 -2.98 -1.25 -17.57
C THR A 116 -4.12 -0.82 -16.66
N LEU A 117 -4.09 0.41 -16.16
CA LEU A 117 -5.12 0.94 -15.27
C LEU A 117 -6.52 0.96 -15.90
N GLY A 118 -6.60 1.05 -17.23
CA GLY A 118 -7.85 0.98 -17.95
C GLY A 118 -8.48 2.36 -18.19
N GLU A 119 -9.76 2.48 -17.87
CA GLU A 119 -10.61 3.63 -18.22
C GLU A 119 -10.21 4.96 -17.57
N ASP A 120 -9.56 4.94 -16.42
CA ASP A 120 -9.07 6.17 -15.75
C ASP A 120 -7.97 6.88 -16.56
N GLY A 121 -7.25 6.15 -17.40
CA GLY A 121 -6.32 6.69 -18.39
C GLY A 121 -5.05 7.30 -17.79
N ALA A 122 -4.44 8.18 -18.59
CA ALA A 122 -3.10 8.70 -18.37
C ALA A 122 -2.91 9.48 -17.04
N THR A 123 -3.96 10.06 -16.48
CA THR A 123 -3.89 10.80 -15.21
C THR A 123 -3.68 9.89 -14.00
N HIS A 124 -3.96 8.60 -14.15
CA HIS A 124 -3.85 7.59 -13.10
C HIS A 124 -2.71 6.60 -13.36
N GLN A 125 -2.19 6.55 -14.59
CA GLN A 125 -1.06 5.71 -14.97
C GLN A 125 0.25 6.28 -14.43
N ILE A 126 1.22 5.40 -14.15
CA ILE A 126 2.58 5.79 -13.79
C ILE A 126 3.58 4.80 -14.39
N LEU A 127 4.70 5.30 -14.89
CA LEU A 127 5.79 4.50 -15.49
C LEU A 127 7.09 4.61 -14.69
N GLU A 128 7.22 5.63 -13.86
CA GLU A 128 8.43 6.01 -13.13
C GLU A 128 8.43 5.58 -11.66
N ASP A 129 7.40 4.91 -11.18
CA ASP A 129 7.21 4.49 -9.78
C ASP A 129 8.41 3.69 -9.24
N ILE A 130 8.87 2.70 -9.98
CA ILE A 130 10.04 1.89 -9.61
C ILE A 130 11.29 2.78 -9.53
N GLY A 131 11.50 3.67 -10.50
CA GLY A 131 12.62 4.60 -10.53
C GLY A 131 12.64 5.51 -9.32
N LEU A 132 11.50 6.13 -8.99
CA LEU A 132 11.33 6.99 -7.83
C LEU A 132 11.67 6.27 -6.52
N MET A 133 11.15 5.08 -6.31
CA MET A 133 11.39 4.31 -5.09
C MET A 133 12.84 3.81 -4.98
N LYS A 134 13.46 3.42 -6.10
CA LYS A 134 14.87 3.03 -6.13
C LYS A 134 15.80 4.16 -5.73
N MET A 135 15.50 5.41 -6.09
CA MET A 135 16.29 6.57 -5.66
C MET A 135 16.29 6.77 -4.14
N LEU A 136 15.25 6.30 -3.44
CA LEU A 136 15.17 6.34 -1.98
C LEU A 136 15.72 5.09 -1.32
N SER A 137 16.25 4.13 -2.07
CA SER A 137 16.73 2.82 -1.57
C SER A 137 15.64 2.03 -0.79
N LEU A 138 14.38 2.25 -1.13
CA LEU A 138 13.23 1.65 -0.41
C LEU A 138 12.65 0.42 -1.10
N ILE A 139 13.13 0.06 -2.29
CA ILE A 139 12.64 -1.13 -2.98
C ILE A 139 13.44 -2.34 -2.54
N HIS A 140 12.74 -3.29 -1.97
CA HIS A 140 13.18 -4.66 -1.79
C HIS A 140 12.38 -5.53 -2.76
N ILE A 141 13.02 -6.00 -3.80
CA ILE A 141 12.45 -6.93 -4.79
C ILE A 141 12.79 -8.34 -4.37
#